data_87115b30fb79f220b40bf2a0343ec76d
#
_entry.id   87115b30fb79f220b40bf2a0343ec76d
#
_cell.length_a   1.000
_cell.length_b   1.000
_cell.length_c   1.000
_cell.angle_alpha   90.00
_cell.angle_beta   90.00
_cell.angle_gamma   90.00
#
_symmetry.space_group_name_H-M   'P 1'
#
loop_
_entity.id
_entity.type
_entity.pdbx_description
1 polymer ?
#
loop_
_entity_poly.entity_id
_entity_poly.type
_entity_poly.pdbx_seq_one_letter_code
_entity_poly.pdbx_strand_id
1 'polypeptide(L)'
;MKRKLFFAFFLSLVLIVTGCSFNQSDSKKFKNEYESLNGTKVEGKSVRNINIDKNNPFIYSSAEEVAKKIENKETFAVYFGFKECPWCRSVIESLIEVSSDLGLEEIYYVDVKDIRDTMKVNDDGKVEKDKKGTSGYYKLLKLLDNVLDDYTLTNKDNEGVSANEKRIYAPTVISIVDGKAEDMTTGISDAQTDAYMKLTDEMKKETYNKFKCVLECVTENKNSCSIDKKC
;
A
#
# COMPACT_ATOMS: atom_id res chain seq x y z
N MET A 1 23.70 -58.59 53.12
CA MET A 1 22.99 -58.64 51.84
C MET A 1 22.49 -57.25 51.46
N LYS A 2 23.13 -56.57 50.51
CA LYS A 2 22.81 -55.19 50.13
C LYS A 2 22.05 -55.25 48.82
N ARG A 3 20.77 -54.88 48.83
CA ARG A 3 19.91 -54.73 47.66
C ARG A 3 20.29 -53.40 46.95
N LYS A 4 20.82 -53.45 45.76
CA LYS A 4 21.02 -52.30 44.91
C LYS A 4 19.70 -52.00 44.14
N LEU A 5 19.08 -50.87 44.42
CA LEU A 5 17.96 -50.34 43.66
C LEU A 5 18.50 -49.66 42.40
N PHE A 6 18.16 -50.19 41.24
CA PHE A 6 18.41 -49.55 39.93
C PHE A 6 17.26 -48.60 39.67
N PHE A 7 17.53 -47.29 39.70
CA PHE A 7 16.63 -46.27 39.18
C PHE A 7 16.84 -46.16 37.67
N ALA A 8 15.89 -46.67 36.90
CA ALA A 8 15.83 -46.43 35.46
C ALA A 8 15.26 -45.02 35.22
N PHE A 9 16.13 -44.13 34.77
CA PHE A 9 15.73 -42.76 34.36
C PHE A 9 15.20 -42.85 32.93
N PHE A 10 13.87 -42.89 32.77
CA PHE A 10 13.21 -42.79 31.48
C PHE A 10 13.25 -41.32 31.03
N LEU A 11 14.26 -41.00 30.17
CA LEU A 11 14.35 -39.70 29.50
C LEU A 11 13.33 -39.72 28.36
N SER A 12 12.12 -39.23 28.62
CA SER A 12 11.12 -38.98 27.56
C SER A 12 11.54 -37.79 26.71
N LEU A 13 12.11 -38.10 25.56
CA LEU A 13 12.42 -37.12 24.50
C LEU A 13 11.10 -36.63 23.91
N VAL A 14 10.58 -35.51 24.43
CA VAL A 14 9.45 -34.82 23.83
C VAL A 14 9.98 -34.15 22.57
N LEU A 15 9.76 -34.79 21.43
CA LEU A 15 9.91 -34.17 20.12
C LEU A 15 8.84 -33.06 19.99
N ILE A 16 9.24 -31.82 20.31
CA ILE A 16 8.45 -30.64 19.94
C ILE A 16 8.57 -30.57 18.41
N VAL A 17 7.59 -31.11 17.71
CA VAL A 17 7.36 -30.85 16.32
C VAL A 17 6.84 -29.40 16.27
N THR A 18 7.75 -28.44 16.24
CA THR A 18 7.41 -27.10 15.79
C THR A 18 6.99 -27.25 14.34
N GLY A 19 5.67 -27.34 14.13
CA GLY A 19 5.10 -27.23 12.80
C GLY A 19 5.61 -25.94 12.21
N CYS A 20 6.57 -26.01 11.27
CA CYS A 20 6.86 -24.92 10.38
C CYS A 20 5.59 -24.66 9.58
N SER A 21 4.73 -23.78 10.09
CA SER A 21 3.81 -23.07 9.24
C SER A 21 4.68 -22.42 8.17
N PHE A 22 4.53 -22.85 6.92
CA PHE A 22 5.11 -22.16 5.78
C PHE A 22 4.35 -20.84 5.66
N ASN A 23 4.56 -19.90 6.59
CA ASN A 23 4.17 -18.52 6.42
C ASN A 23 5.06 -17.97 5.31
N GLN A 24 4.48 -17.87 4.14
CA GLN A 24 5.07 -17.16 3.03
C GLN A 24 5.38 -15.75 3.52
N SER A 25 6.63 -15.26 3.34
CA SER A 25 6.96 -13.87 3.68
C SER A 25 6.02 -12.91 2.93
N ASP A 26 5.69 -11.77 3.53
CA ASP A 26 4.79 -10.78 2.95
C ASP A 26 5.27 -10.33 1.57
N SER A 27 6.56 -10.11 1.39
CA SER A 27 7.15 -9.76 0.09
C SER A 27 6.89 -10.84 -0.98
N LYS A 28 7.00 -12.13 -0.63
CA LYS A 28 6.69 -13.21 -1.55
C LYS A 28 5.19 -13.32 -1.83
N LYS A 29 4.36 -13.09 -0.82
CA LYS A 29 2.90 -13.05 -0.96
C LYS A 29 2.49 -11.93 -1.91
N PHE A 30 3.01 -10.70 -1.70
CA PHE A 30 2.75 -9.55 -2.54
C PHE A 30 3.12 -9.81 -4.00
N LYS A 31 4.33 -10.31 -4.25
CA LYS A 31 4.77 -10.74 -5.60
C LYS A 31 3.76 -11.70 -6.24
N ASN A 32 3.45 -12.79 -5.56
CA ASN A 32 2.59 -13.83 -6.10
C ASN A 32 1.17 -13.30 -6.40
N GLU A 33 0.60 -12.49 -5.53
CA GLU A 33 -0.74 -11.91 -5.71
C GLU A 33 -0.79 -10.95 -6.90
N TYR A 34 0.18 -10.04 -7.01
CA TYR A 34 0.21 -9.10 -8.11
C TYR A 34 0.53 -9.79 -9.45
N GLU A 35 1.52 -10.68 -9.49
CA GLU A 35 1.89 -11.39 -10.72
C GLU A 35 0.88 -12.45 -11.16
N SER A 36 -0.01 -12.94 -10.27
CA SER A 36 -1.07 -13.87 -10.63
C SER A 36 -2.02 -13.35 -11.71
N LEU A 37 -2.06 -12.04 -11.89
CA LEU A 37 -2.89 -11.39 -12.91
C LEU A 37 -2.14 -11.14 -14.24
N ASN A 38 -0.85 -11.47 -14.32
CA ASN A 38 -0.10 -11.35 -15.57
C ASN A 38 -0.72 -12.25 -16.65
N GLY A 39 -0.85 -11.71 -17.87
CA GLY A 39 -1.46 -12.43 -19.00
C GLY A 39 -2.99 -12.58 -18.94
N THR A 40 -3.63 -12.00 -17.92
CA THR A 40 -5.11 -12.04 -17.79
C THR A 40 -5.77 -10.81 -18.40
N LYS A 41 -7.11 -10.83 -18.44
CA LYS A 41 -7.93 -9.67 -18.80
C LYS A 41 -8.93 -9.38 -17.69
N VAL A 42 -9.14 -8.10 -17.41
CA VAL A 42 -10.17 -7.59 -16.52
C VAL A 42 -11.08 -6.66 -17.33
N GLU A 43 -12.39 -6.95 -17.35
CA GLU A 43 -13.38 -6.19 -18.13
C GLU A 43 -12.99 -6.03 -19.61
N GLY A 44 -12.41 -7.09 -20.20
CA GLY A 44 -11.98 -7.13 -21.60
C GLY A 44 -10.65 -6.42 -21.89
N LYS A 45 -10.08 -5.67 -20.96
CA LYS A 45 -8.77 -5.00 -21.09
C LYS A 45 -7.64 -5.90 -20.59
N SER A 46 -6.53 -5.95 -21.32
CA SER A 46 -5.35 -6.72 -20.92
C SER A 46 -4.72 -6.10 -19.67
N VAL A 47 -4.52 -6.92 -18.65
CA VAL A 47 -3.82 -6.49 -17.42
C VAL A 47 -2.35 -6.26 -17.74
N ARG A 48 -1.78 -5.15 -17.25
CA ARG A 48 -0.35 -4.87 -17.39
C ARG A 48 0.46 -5.96 -16.69
N ASN A 49 1.35 -6.61 -17.43
CA ASN A 49 2.32 -7.52 -16.85
C ASN A 49 3.35 -6.73 -16.03
N ILE A 50 3.69 -7.24 -14.88
CA ILE A 50 4.68 -6.68 -13.97
C ILE A 50 5.63 -7.80 -13.52
N ASN A 51 6.84 -7.41 -13.14
CA ASN A 51 7.84 -8.31 -12.58
C ASN A 51 8.31 -7.75 -11.23
N ILE A 52 7.93 -8.40 -10.15
CA ILE A 52 8.21 -7.96 -8.79
C ILE A 52 9.36 -8.79 -8.20
N ASP A 53 10.36 -8.11 -7.62
CA ASP A 53 11.41 -8.82 -6.88
C ASP A 53 10.83 -9.57 -5.67
N LYS A 54 11.35 -10.76 -5.39
CA LYS A 54 10.94 -11.55 -4.22
C LYS A 54 11.31 -10.89 -2.89
N ASN A 55 12.27 -9.97 -2.90
CA ASN A 55 12.73 -9.22 -1.74
C ASN A 55 12.18 -7.78 -1.75
N ASN A 56 10.97 -7.58 -2.32
CA ASN A 56 10.32 -6.27 -2.30
C ASN A 56 9.98 -5.82 -0.85
N PRO A 57 9.81 -4.51 -0.61
CA PRO A 57 9.69 -3.95 0.74
C PRO A 57 8.31 -4.10 1.38
N PHE A 58 7.33 -4.70 0.71
CA PHE A 58 5.95 -4.66 1.19
C PHE A 58 5.67 -5.61 2.35
N ILE A 59 5.06 -5.04 3.41
CA ILE A 59 4.56 -5.73 4.59
C ILE A 59 3.05 -5.50 4.67
N TYR A 60 2.27 -6.59 4.69
CA TYR A 60 0.81 -6.49 4.80
C TYR A 60 0.41 -5.90 6.13
N SER A 61 -0.50 -4.93 6.08
CA SER A 61 -1.04 -4.29 7.27
C SER A 61 -2.53 -3.96 7.07
N SER A 62 -3.26 -3.93 8.17
CA SER A 62 -4.64 -3.43 8.20
C SER A 62 -4.69 -1.91 8.36
N ALA A 63 -5.84 -1.32 8.06
CA ALA A 63 -6.09 0.09 8.32
C ALA A 63 -5.95 0.44 9.81
N GLU A 64 -6.37 -0.48 10.68
CA GLU A 64 -6.30 -0.36 12.12
C GLU A 64 -4.86 -0.37 12.65
N GLU A 65 -4.00 -1.24 12.09
CA GLU A 65 -2.58 -1.32 12.45
C GLU A 65 -1.83 -0.07 12.03
N VAL A 66 -2.06 0.41 10.78
CA VAL A 66 -1.46 1.67 10.32
C VAL A 66 -1.93 2.84 11.18
N ALA A 67 -3.23 2.93 11.51
CA ALA A 67 -3.75 3.97 12.38
C ALA A 67 -3.09 3.94 13.78
N LYS A 68 -2.88 2.74 14.34
CA LYS A 68 -2.18 2.57 15.62
C LYS A 68 -0.73 3.02 15.56
N LYS A 69 -0.01 2.73 14.47
CA LYS A 69 1.38 3.20 14.27
C LYS A 69 1.46 4.72 14.22
N ILE A 70 0.52 5.38 13.54
CA ILE A 70 0.40 6.85 13.50
C ILE A 70 0.19 7.40 14.92
N GLU A 71 -0.75 6.82 15.68
CA GLU A 71 -1.03 7.22 17.07
C GLU A 71 0.16 6.99 18.02
N ASN A 72 0.97 5.96 17.76
CA ASN A 72 2.21 5.67 18.47
C ASN A 72 3.37 6.60 18.09
N LYS A 73 3.17 7.53 17.14
CA LYS A 73 4.18 8.46 16.64
C LYS A 73 5.36 7.76 15.96
N GLU A 74 5.09 6.66 15.27
CA GLU A 74 6.11 5.95 14.49
C GLU A 74 6.43 6.71 13.19
N THR A 75 7.64 6.47 12.63
CA THR A 75 8.07 6.99 11.32
C THR A 75 8.13 5.82 10.35
N PHE A 76 7.38 5.89 9.24
CA PHE A 76 7.27 4.83 8.23
C PHE A 76 6.64 5.33 6.94
N ALA A 77 6.76 4.53 5.87
CA ALA A 77 6.00 4.71 4.63
C ALA A 77 4.82 3.74 4.57
N VAL A 78 3.71 4.18 3.98
CA VAL A 78 2.55 3.33 3.71
C VAL A 78 2.12 3.44 2.26
N TYR A 79 1.83 2.30 1.64
CA TYR A 79 1.27 2.18 0.30
C TYR A 79 -0.16 1.66 0.36
N PHE A 80 -1.08 2.40 -0.22
CA PHE A 80 -2.48 2.05 -0.41
C PHE A 80 -2.73 1.67 -1.86
N GLY A 81 -3.16 0.44 -2.09
CA GLY A 81 -3.38 -0.07 -3.44
C GLY A 81 -4.12 -1.39 -3.43
N PHE A 82 -4.26 -2.04 -4.58
CA PHE A 82 -4.74 -3.42 -4.72
C PHE A 82 -4.31 -3.99 -6.08
N LYS A 83 -4.20 -5.30 -6.18
CA LYS A 83 -3.59 -6.00 -7.33
C LYS A 83 -4.34 -5.82 -8.66
N GLU A 84 -5.68 -5.66 -8.62
CA GLU A 84 -6.50 -5.46 -9.82
C GLU A 84 -6.50 -4.00 -10.31
N CYS A 85 -6.04 -3.05 -9.50
CA CYS A 85 -6.01 -1.64 -9.87
C CYS A 85 -5.01 -1.40 -11.01
N PRO A 86 -5.46 -0.96 -12.21
CA PRO A 86 -4.56 -0.78 -13.34
C PRO A 86 -3.56 0.38 -13.12
N TRP A 87 -3.94 1.41 -12.40
CA TRP A 87 -3.06 2.50 -11.99
C TRP A 87 -1.99 2.05 -10.99
N CYS A 88 -2.35 1.18 -10.04
CA CYS A 88 -1.38 0.57 -9.12
C CYS A 88 -0.33 -0.23 -9.89
N ARG A 89 -0.77 -1.01 -10.88
CA ARG A 89 0.14 -1.81 -11.70
C ARG A 89 1.05 -0.99 -12.60
N SER A 90 0.68 0.26 -12.90
CA SER A 90 1.54 1.13 -13.72
C SER A 90 2.71 1.74 -12.93
N VAL A 91 2.61 1.82 -11.60
CA VAL A 91 3.60 2.52 -10.78
C VAL A 91 4.40 1.60 -9.84
N ILE A 92 3.95 0.36 -9.61
CA ILE A 92 4.49 -0.50 -8.56
C ILE A 92 5.96 -0.88 -8.75
N GLU A 93 6.41 -1.11 -9.99
CA GLU A 93 7.81 -1.43 -10.27
C GLU A 93 8.73 -0.25 -9.93
N SER A 94 8.32 0.98 -10.24
CA SER A 94 9.07 2.19 -9.88
C SER A 94 9.09 2.44 -8.37
N LEU A 95 7.99 2.11 -7.66
CA LEU A 95 7.96 2.20 -6.19
C LEU A 95 8.97 1.24 -5.55
N ILE A 96 9.07 0.01 -6.05
CA ILE A 96 10.03 -0.99 -5.58
C ILE A 96 11.48 -0.53 -5.87
N GLU A 97 11.73 -0.02 -7.08
CA GLU A 97 13.03 0.51 -7.49
C GLU A 97 13.50 1.62 -6.56
N VAL A 98 12.67 2.64 -6.34
CA VAL A 98 12.98 3.76 -5.42
C VAL A 98 13.23 3.26 -4.00
N SER A 99 12.43 2.32 -3.51
CA SER A 99 12.61 1.78 -2.16
C SER A 99 13.95 1.09 -2.01
N SER A 100 14.37 0.33 -3.03
CA SER A 100 15.69 -0.31 -3.08
C SER A 100 16.82 0.71 -3.09
N ASP A 101 16.71 1.75 -3.91
CA ASP A 101 17.74 2.80 -4.04
C ASP A 101 17.88 3.65 -2.77
N LEU A 102 16.80 3.82 -2.03
CA LEU A 102 16.78 4.52 -0.74
C LEU A 102 17.12 3.62 0.46
N GLY A 103 17.30 2.32 0.25
CA GLY A 103 17.55 1.36 1.33
C GLY A 103 16.34 1.17 2.26
N LEU A 104 15.12 1.41 1.79
CA LEU A 104 13.90 1.18 2.56
C LEU A 104 13.53 -0.31 2.49
N GLU A 105 13.69 -0.98 3.62
CA GLU A 105 13.39 -2.42 3.75
C GLU A 105 11.91 -2.71 3.98
N GLU A 106 11.14 -1.71 4.45
CA GLU A 106 9.73 -1.86 4.85
C GLU A 106 8.86 -0.72 4.34
N ILE A 107 7.78 -1.07 3.63
CA ILE A 107 6.65 -0.20 3.30
C ILE A 107 5.37 -0.95 3.70
N TYR A 108 4.57 -0.38 4.60
CA TYR A 108 3.30 -1.01 4.99
C TYR A 108 2.31 -0.95 3.83
N TYR A 109 1.80 -2.12 3.43
CA TYR A 109 0.83 -2.24 2.35
C TYR A 109 -0.57 -2.49 2.89
N VAL A 110 -1.50 -1.63 2.53
CA VAL A 110 -2.92 -1.76 2.85
C VAL A 110 -3.72 -1.95 1.56
N ASP A 111 -4.35 -3.11 1.41
CA ASP A 111 -5.33 -3.33 0.34
C ASP A 111 -6.60 -2.54 0.67
N VAL A 112 -6.88 -1.51 -0.14
CA VAL A 112 -8.03 -0.62 0.09
C VAL A 112 -9.28 -1.01 -0.68
N LYS A 113 -9.23 -2.06 -1.51
CA LYS A 113 -10.33 -2.43 -2.40
C LYS A 113 -11.65 -2.61 -1.65
N ASP A 114 -11.61 -3.40 -0.59
CA ASP A 114 -12.82 -3.80 0.11
C ASP A 114 -13.12 -3.01 1.37
N ILE A 115 -12.13 -2.28 1.91
CA ILE A 115 -12.27 -1.51 3.16
C ILE A 115 -12.79 -0.09 2.97
N ARG A 116 -12.59 0.51 1.77
CA ARG A 116 -13.06 1.87 1.47
C ARG A 116 -14.56 1.87 1.13
N ASP A 117 -15.19 3.00 1.34
CA ASP A 117 -16.55 3.22 0.88
C ASP A 117 -16.64 3.28 -0.65
N THR A 118 -17.85 3.17 -1.16
CA THR A 118 -18.18 3.49 -2.55
C THR A 118 -19.30 4.51 -2.58
N MET A 119 -19.18 5.45 -3.51
CA MET A 119 -20.18 6.50 -3.76
C MET A 119 -20.52 6.54 -5.24
N LYS A 120 -21.68 7.04 -5.54
CA LYS A 120 -22.16 7.27 -6.91
C LYS A 120 -22.86 8.64 -6.98
N VAL A 121 -22.92 9.18 -8.17
CA VAL A 121 -23.77 10.34 -8.48
C VAL A 121 -25.10 9.78 -8.98
N ASN A 122 -26.20 10.16 -8.32
CA ASN A 122 -27.55 9.75 -8.73
C ASN A 122 -28.06 10.60 -9.91
N ASP A 123 -29.27 10.29 -10.39
CA ASP A 123 -29.88 10.96 -11.54
C ASP A 123 -30.16 12.46 -11.29
N ASP A 124 -30.29 12.86 -10.02
CA ASP A 124 -30.45 14.27 -9.61
C ASP A 124 -29.11 15.01 -9.48
N GLY A 125 -27.98 14.37 -9.81
CA GLY A 125 -26.65 14.94 -9.70
C GLY A 125 -26.10 14.99 -8.26
N LYS A 126 -26.74 14.30 -7.31
CA LYS A 126 -26.32 14.26 -5.91
C LYS A 126 -25.45 13.04 -5.64
N VAL A 127 -24.44 13.24 -4.77
CA VAL A 127 -23.59 12.12 -4.31
C VAL A 127 -24.33 11.29 -3.26
N GLU A 128 -24.38 9.99 -3.47
CA GLU A 128 -24.93 9.00 -2.57
C GLU A 128 -23.89 7.96 -2.21
N LYS A 129 -23.85 7.56 -0.94
CA LYS A 129 -23.00 6.49 -0.45
C LYS A 129 -23.65 5.14 -0.72
N ASP A 130 -23.06 4.36 -1.63
CA ASP A 130 -23.53 3.05 -2.04
C ASP A 130 -23.09 1.95 -1.06
N LYS A 131 -21.84 2.02 -0.59
CA LYS A 131 -21.27 1.12 0.43
C LYS A 131 -20.51 1.92 1.46
N LYS A 132 -20.68 1.60 2.75
CA LYS A 132 -19.87 2.18 3.83
C LYS A 132 -18.50 1.52 3.89
N GLY A 133 -17.47 2.31 4.16
CA GLY A 133 -16.14 1.82 4.48
C GLY A 133 -16.07 1.21 5.88
N THR A 134 -14.95 0.58 6.20
CA THR A 134 -14.67 0.06 7.55
C THR A 134 -14.37 1.20 8.52
N SER A 135 -14.47 0.92 9.82
CA SER A 135 -14.09 1.87 10.88
C SER A 135 -12.63 2.28 10.79
N GLY A 136 -11.74 1.31 10.48
CA GLY A 136 -10.31 1.55 10.27
C GLY A 136 -10.05 2.50 9.10
N TYR A 137 -10.75 2.32 7.98
CA TYR A 137 -10.63 3.22 6.84
C TYR A 137 -11.03 4.66 7.19
N TYR A 138 -12.17 4.85 7.86
CA TYR A 138 -12.59 6.19 8.29
C TYR A 138 -11.66 6.80 9.35
N LYS A 139 -11.02 5.97 10.18
CA LYS A 139 -9.99 6.44 11.11
C LYS A 139 -8.76 6.94 10.37
N LEU A 140 -8.31 6.22 9.32
CA LEU A 140 -7.22 6.67 8.46
C LEU A 140 -7.53 7.98 7.75
N LEU A 141 -8.75 8.16 7.19
CA LEU A 141 -9.14 9.42 6.55
C LEU A 141 -8.96 10.62 7.48
N LYS A 142 -9.26 10.45 8.79
CA LYS A 142 -9.08 11.53 9.78
C LYS A 142 -7.62 11.78 10.12
N LEU A 143 -6.81 10.72 10.24
CA LEU A 143 -5.40 10.83 10.62
C LEU A 143 -4.53 11.36 9.48
N LEU A 144 -4.97 11.20 8.23
CA LEU A 144 -4.26 11.57 7.01
C LEU A 144 -4.88 12.78 6.30
N ASP A 145 -5.89 13.43 6.89
CA ASP A 145 -6.71 14.49 6.27
C ASP A 145 -5.89 15.63 5.66
N ASN A 146 -4.76 15.97 6.30
CA ASN A 146 -3.89 17.07 5.88
C ASN A 146 -3.16 16.84 4.54
N VAL A 147 -3.03 15.59 4.09
CA VAL A 147 -2.34 15.24 2.83
C VAL A 147 -3.28 14.63 1.79
N LEU A 148 -4.48 14.18 2.17
CA LEU A 148 -5.40 13.52 1.25
C LEU A 148 -6.12 14.52 0.34
N ASP A 149 -6.39 14.09 -0.89
CA ASP A 149 -7.21 14.82 -1.86
C ASP A 149 -8.70 14.68 -1.56
N ASP A 150 -9.48 15.65 -2.04
CA ASP A 150 -10.92 15.61 -2.03
C ASP A 150 -11.44 14.49 -2.95
N TYR A 151 -12.50 13.81 -2.52
CA TYR A 151 -13.13 12.79 -3.33
C TYR A 151 -14.02 13.43 -4.38
N THR A 152 -13.64 13.30 -5.65
CA THR A 152 -14.40 13.75 -6.81
C THR A 152 -14.90 12.55 -7.59
N LEU A 153 -16.20 12.52 -7.85
CA LEU A 153 -16.85 11.56 -8.73
C LEU A 153 -17.11 12.18 -10.10
N THR A 154 -17.35 11.34 -11.09
CA THR A 154 -17.75 11.78 -12.43
C THR A 154 -19.24 11.49 -12.62
N ASN A 155 -20.02 12.49 -13.03
CA ASN A 155 -21.42 12.31 -13.38
C ASN A 155 -21.58 11.76 -14.82
N LYS A 156 -22.80 11.54 -15.26
CA LYS A 156 -23.12 11.02 -16.60
C LYS A 156 -22.67 11.94 -17.75
N ASP A 157 -22.48 13.22 -17.46
CA ASP A 157 -22.05 14.25 -18.43
C ASP A 157 -20.52 14.45 -18.42
N ASN A 158 -19.77 13.56 -17.76
CA ASN A 158 -18.32 13.62 -17.53
C ASN A 158 -17.84 14.84 -16.73
N GLU A 159 -18.69 15.42 -15.90
CA GLU A 159 -18.33 16.51 -15.01
C GLU A 159 -17.96 16.00 -13.62
N GLY A 160 -16.99 16.66 -12.97
CA GLY A 160 -16.57 16.34 -11.61
C GLY A 160 -17.61 16.82 -10.58
N VAL A 161 -18.02 15.93 -9.68
CA VAL A 161 -18.91 16.21 -8.55
C VAL A 161 -18.19 15.90 -7.25
N SER A 162 -18.01 16.91 -6.40
CA SER A 162 -17.37 16.71 -5.10
C SER A 162 -18.25 15.89 -4.17
N ALA A 163 -17.64 14.90 -3.50
CA ALA A 163 -18.28 14.15 -2.43
C ALA A 163 -18.27 14.92 -1.08
N ASN A 164 -17.58 16.06 -1.00
CA ASN A 164 -17.31 16.81 0.23
C ASN A 164 -16.67 15.95 1.34
N GLU A 165 -15.93 14.92 0.95
CA GLU A 165 -15.16 14.02 1.82
C GLU A 165 -13.77 13.80 1.21
N LYS A 166 -12.78 13.46 2.05
CA LYS A 166 -11.46 13.04 1.59
C LYS A 166 -11.46 11.58 1.11
N ARG A 167 -10.46 11.23 0.29
CA ARG A 167 -10.31 9.88 -0.23
C ARG A 167 -8.87 9.39 -0.21
N ILE A 168 -8.68 8.13 0.20
CA ILE A 168 -7.46 7.41 -0.13
C ILE A 168 -7.67 6.76 -1.49
N TYR A 169 -7.05 7.35 -2.53
CA TYR A 169 -7.05 6.78 -3.88
C TYR A 169 -6.10 5.58 -3.96
N ALA A 170 -6.16 4.84 -5.05
CA ALA A 170 -5.25 3.73 -5.34
C ALA A 170 -4.67 3.93 -6.75
N PRO A 171 -3.34 4.05 -6.87
CA PRO A 171 -2.31 4.00 -5.82
C PRO A 171 -2.21 5.28 -4.99
N THR A 172 -1.74 5.16 -3.75
CA THR A 172 -1.30 6.30 -2.91
C THR A 172 -0.16 5.84 -2.01
N VAL A 173 0.93 6.60 -1.97
CA VAL A 173 2.04 6.43 -1.03
C VAL A 173 2.09 7.66 -0.13
N ILE A 174 2.20 7.42 1.17
CA ILE A 174 2.28 8.50 2.19
C ILE A 174 3.50 8.25 3.06
N SER A 175 4.26 9.31 3.31
CA SER A 175 5.28 9.33 4.36
C SER A 175 4.69 9.78 5.69
N ILE A 176 4.97 9.02 6.75
CA ILE A 176 4.58 9.33 8.12
C ILE A 176 5.87 9.59 8.91
N VAL A 177 5.99 10.75 9.53
CA VAL A 177 7.13 11.13 10.37
C VAL A 177 6.61 11.52 11.76
N ASP A 178 7.12 10.85 12.80
CA ASP A 178 6.71 11.07 14.18
C ASP A 178 5.17 11.05 14.37
N GLY A 179 4.49 10.16 13.61
CA GLY A 179 3.03 9.99 13.62
C GLY A 179 2.25 11.07 12.88
N LYS A 180 2.88 11.85 12.02
CA LYS A 180 2.20 12.84 11.17
C LYS A 180 2.40 12.50 9.71
N ALA A 181 1.35 12.62 8.92
CA ALA A 181 1.48 12.54 7.46
C ALA A 181 2.19 13.81 6.96
N GLU A 182 3.36 13.63 6.36
CA GLU A 182 4.19 14.74 5.86
C GLU A 182 3.91 15.02 4.39
N ASP A 183 3.88 13.98 3.57
CA ASP A 183 3.70 14.11 2.13
C ASP A 183 3.01 12.89 1.52
N MET A 184 2.42 13.08 0.32
CA MET A 184 1.65 12.07 -0.38
C MET A 184 1.85 12.16 -1.88
N THR A 185 1.90 11.03 -2.55
CA THR A 185 1.84 10.96 -4.02
C THR A 185 1.10 9.71 -4.50
N THR A 186 0.45 9.81 -5.64
CA THR A 186 -0.02 8.63 -6.39
C THR A 186 1.10 8.00 -7.23
N GLY A 187 2.19 8.71 -7.46
CA GLY A 187 3.28 8.31 -8.35
C GLY A 187 2.91 8.29 -9.83
N ILE A 188 1.67 8.55 -10.20
CA ILE A 188 1.22 8.56 -11.59
C ILE A 188 1.86 9.76 -12.31
N SER A 189 2.47 9.50 -13.48
CA SER A 189 3.00 10.57 -14.33
C SER A 189 1.86 11.45 -14.85
N ASP A 190 2.08 12.78 -14.91
CA ASP A 190 1.10 13.74 -15.42
C ASP A 190 0.77 13.49 -16.91
N ALA A 191 1.71 12.90 -17.65
CA ALA A 191 1.52 12.49 -19.04
C ALA A 191 0.73 11.17 -19.18
N GLN A 192 0.49 10.43 -18.09
CA GLN A 192 -0.25 9.17 -18.13
C GLN A 192 -1.76 9.42 -18.05
N THR A 193 -2.43 9.54 -19.18
CA THR A 193 -3.88 9.81 -19.27
C THR A 193 -4.75 8.56 -19.24
N ASP A 194 -4.18 7.36 -19.42
CA ASP A 194 -4.87 6.06 -19.35
C ASP A 194 -4.02 5.05 -18.60
N ALA A 195 -4.63 4.31 -17.68
CA ALA A 195 -3.96 3.30 -16.87
C ALA A 195 -3.37 2.13 -17.68
N TYR A 196 -3.91 1.88 -18.88
CA TYR A 196 -3.51 0.78 -19.76
C TYR A 196 -2.51 1.21 -20.85
N MET A 197 -2.27 2.51 -21.03
CA MET A 197 -1.34 3.00 -22.04
C MET A 197 0.10 2.50 -21.78
N LYS A 198 0.89 2.39 -22.85
CA LYS A 198 2.32 2.08 -22.72
C LYS A 198 3.04 3.24 -22.05
N LEU A 199 3.79 2.94 -20.98
CA LEU A 199 4.61 3.93 -20.30
C LEU A 199 5.88 4.20 -21.07
N THR A 200 6.21 5.49 -21.27
CA THR A 200 7.52 5.91 -21.79
C THR A 200 8.56 5.93 -20.67
N ASP A 201 9.82 6.05 -21.03
CA ASP A 201 10.90 6.14 -20.04
C ASP A 201 10.83 7.47 -19.27
N GLU A 202 10.34 8.55 -19.89
CA GLU A 202 10.08 9.83 -19.24
C GLU A 202 8.99 9.70 -18.18
N MET A 203 7.88 9.01 -18.49
CA MET A 203 6.80 8.76 -17.50
C MET A 203 7.30 7.94 -16.31
N LYS A 204 8.09 6.89 -16.55
CA LYS A 204 8.69 6.08 -15.50
C LYS A 204 9.64 6.90 -14.63
N LYS A 205 10.48 7.73 -15.26
CA LYS A 205 11.38 8.63 -14.53
C LYS A 205 10.63 9.64 -13.67
N GLU A 206 9.52 10.20 -14.17
CA GLU A 206 8.66 11.08 -13.39
C GLU A 206 8.05 10.35 -12.20
N THR A 207 7.48 9.15 -12.42
CA THR A 207 6.95 8.28 -11.36
C THR A 207 8.01 7.98 -10.29
N TYR A 208 9.22 7.62 -10.72
CA TYR A 208 10.35 7.40 -9.84
C TYR A 208 10.65 8.63 -8.97
N ASN A 209 10.74 9.82 -9.59
CA ASN A 209 11.04 11.06 -8.88
C ASN A 209 9.94 11.44 -7.87
N LYS A 210 8.66 11.26 -8.23
CA LYS A 210 7.53 11.48 -7.32
C LYS A 210 7.62 10.59 -6.08
N PHE A 211 7.88 9.29 -6.25
CA PHE A 211 8.06 8.38 -5.12
C PHE A 211 9.30 8.69 -4.30
N LYS A 212 10.42 8.99 -4.96
CA LYS A 212 11.66 9.34 -4.27
C LYS A 212 11.46 10.54 -3.35
N CYS A 213 10.80 11.58 -3.84
CA CYS A 213 10.50 12.79 -3.06
C CYS A 213 9.76 12.45 -1.77
N VAL A 214 8.66 11.69 -1.85
CA VAL A 214 7.85 11.31 -0.68
C VAL A 214 8.59 10.35 0.25
N LEU A 215 9.32 9.36 -0.29
CA LEU A 215 9.98 8.35 0.51
C LEU A 215 11.26 8.85 1.21
N GLU A 216 11.93 9.88 0.67
CA GLU A 216 13.08 10.50 1.34
C GLU A 216 12.73 11.04 2.74
N CYS A 217 11.46 11.39 2.98
CA CYS A 217 11.01 11.89 4.29
C CYS A 217 11.12 10.85 5.42
N VAL A 218 11.08 9.56 5.10
CA VAL A 218 11.15 8.47 6.10
C VAL A 218 12.51 7.79 6.17
N THR A 219 13.49 8.25 5.39
CA THR A 219 14.87 7.77 5.45
C THR A 219 15.65 8.49 6.57
N GLU A 220 16.82 7.95 6.95
CA GLU A 220 17.69 8.58 7.97
C GLU A 220 18.16 9.99 7.57
N ASN A 221 18.16 10.34 6.29
CA ASN A 221 18.51 11.66 5.78
C ASN A 221 17.34 12.65 5.84
N LYS A 222 16.71 12.79 6.99
CA LYS A 222 15.57 13.70 7.26
C LYS A 222 15.76 15.17 6.80
N ASN A 223 16.98 15.58 6.44
CA ASN A 223 17.28 16.94 5.96
C ASN A 223 16.77 17.22 4.52
N SER A 224 16.29 16.20 3.80
CA SER A 224 15.78 16.35 2.44
C SER A 224 14.27 16.62 2.38
N CYS A 225 13.55 16.35 3.47
CA CYS A 225 12.13 16.68 3.60
C CYS A 225 12.00 18.17 3.96
N SER A 226 12.30 19.05 3.01
CA SER A 226 12.10 20.49 3.23
C SER A 226 10.62 20.82 3.06
N ILE A 227 10.06 21.50 4.05
CA ILE A 227 8.68 22.02 4.13
C ILE A 227 8.27 22.84 2.87
N ASP A 228 9.22 23.19 2.01
CA ASP A 228 9.03 23.99 0.79
C ASP A 228 9.01 23.16 -0.51
N LYS A 229 9.23 21.84 -0.48
CA LYS A 229 9.08 20.98 -1.66
C LYS A 229 7.74 20.27 -1.61
N LYS A 230 6.73 20.82 -2.29
CA LYS A 230 5.60 20.01 -2.75
C LYS A 230 6.11 19.04 -3.82
N CYS A 231 6.03 17.77 -3.53
CA CYS A 231 6.25 16.70 -4.48
C CYS A 231 4.96 16.45 -5.27
#